data_91480bd4733d473ce2d228d5a66380d4
#
_entry.id   91480bd4733d473ce2d228d5a66380d4
#
_cell.length_a   1.000
_cell.length_b   1.000
_cell.length_c   1.000
_cell.angle_alpha   90.00
_cell.angle_beta   90.00
_cell.angle_gamma   90.00
#
_symmetry.space_group_name_H-M   'P 1'
#
loop_
_entity.id
_entity.type
_entity.pdbx_description
1 polymer ?
#
loop_
_entity_poly.entity_id
_entity_poly.type
_entity_poly.pdbx_seq_one_letter_code
_entity_poly.pdbx_strand_id
1 'polypeptide(L)'
;MVVSQPGSLFLDGVRSAQKKDVMQLVEDGFAGALAETDVHQVLAPGLDVRSALQAGFRPVVLISSYRFTRLKAPHWILVTGCDDEFVYLHDPDVDHSRQKRILDCQHLPVSHAEFQRMSSFGRQRVRAAVLLRGR
;
A
#
# COMPACT_ATOMS: atom_id res chain seq x y z
N MET A 1 3.74 12.12 4.04
CA MET A 1 4.26 12.01 2.66
C MET A 1 3.63 10.80 2.01
N VAL A 2 2.94 11.00 0.90
CA VAL A 2 2.35 9.92 0.10
C VAL A 2 3.28 9.67 -1.10
N VAL A 3 3.70 8.42 -1.31
CA VAL A 3 4.49 8.03 -2.46
C VAL A 3 3.59 7.25 -3.41
N SER A 4 3.31 7.80 -4.58
CA SER A 4 2.59 7.09 -5.63
C SER A 4 3.30 7.26 -6.97
N GLN A 5 3.23 6.25 -7.82
CA GLN A 5 3.66 6.38 -9.21
C GLN A 5 2.56 7.06 -10.03
N PRO A 6 2.89 7.76 -11.15
CA PRO A 6 1.88 8.37 -12.00
C PRO A 6 0.92 7.31 -12.56
N GLY A 7 -0.34 7.63 -12.53
CA GLY A 7 -1.45 6.78 -12.98
C GLY A 7 -2.41 6.44 -11.85
N SER A 8 -3.69 6.44 -12.14
CA SER A 8 -4.70 6.09 -11.17
C SER A 8 -4.68 4.59 -10.87
N LEU A 9 -4.32 4.23 -9.65
CA LEU A 9 -4.28 2.86 -9.15
C LEU A 9 -5.62 2.13 -9.31
N PHE A 10 -6.70 2.88 -9.24
CA PHE A 10 -8.05 2.34 -9.17
C PHE A 10 -8.78 2.33 -10.52
N LEU A 11 -8.25 3.00 -11.54
CA LEU A 11 -8.87 3.02 -12.87
C LEU A 11 -8.53 1.79 -13.70
N ASP A 12 -7.37 1.17 -13.46
CA ASP A 12 -6.98 -0.06 -14.13
C ASP A 12 -7.90 -1.22 -13.69
N GLY A 13 -8.71 -1.74 -14.63
CA GLY A 13 -9.65 -2.83 -14.37
C GLY A 13 -11.10 -2.40 -14.12
N VAL A 14 -11.37 -1.11 -13.97
CA VAL A 14 -12.75 -0.59 -13.93
C VAL A 14 -13.32 -0.58 -15.34
N ARG A 15 -14.38 -1.38 -15.59
CA ARG A 15 -14.97 -1.55 -16.92
C ARG A 15 -16.01 -0.49 -17.27
N SER A 16 -16.66 0.12 -16.28
CA SER A 16 -17.70 1.13 -16.48
C SER A 16 -17.09 2.51 -16.62
N ALA A 17 -17.41 3.23 -17.70
CA ALA A 17 -16.99 4.60 -17.91
C ALA A 17 -17.47 5.51 -16.77
N GLN A 18 -18.75 5.43 -16.39
CA GLN A 18 -19.31 6.23 -15.30
C GLN A 18 -18.58 6.02 -13.96
N LYS A 19 -18.17 4.76 -13.67
CA LYS A 19 -17.37 4.48 -12.45
C LYS A 19 -15.98 5.09 -12.54
N LYS A 20 -15.37 5.12 -13.72
CA LYS A 20 -14.07 5.77 -13.91
C LYS A 20 -14.17 7.27 -13.65
N ASP A 21 -15.20 7.93 -14.18
CA ASP A 21 -15.41 9.37 -14.01
C ASP A 21 -15.60 9.73 -12.53
N VAL A 22 -16.41 8.94 -11.80
CA VAL A 22 -16.60 9.15 -10.36
C VAL A 22 -15.31 8.93 -9.58
N MET A 23 -14.55 7.88 -9.91
CA MET A 23 -13.27 7.59 -9.24
C MET A 23 -12.24 8.68 -9.53
N GLN A 24 -12.19 9.21 -10.76
CA GLN A 24 -11.31 10.32 -11.10
C GLN A 24 -11.69 11.57 -10.30
N LEU A 25 -12.98 11.90 -10.21
CA LEU A 25 -13.45 13.04 -9.43
C LEU A 25 -13.06 12.94 -7.95
N VAL A 26 -13.16 11.73 -7.37
CA VAL A 26 -12.75 11.47 -5.98
C VAL A 26 -11.24 11.63 -5.83
N GLU A 27 -10.46 11.12 -6.78
CA GLU A 27 -9.00 11.22 -6.78
C GLU A 27 -8.52 12.68 -6.90
N ASP A 28 -9.15 13.46 -7.79
CA ASP A 28 -8.87 14.88 -7.96
C ASP A 28 -9.22 15.66 -6.68
N GLY A 29 -10.32 15.31 -6.01
CA GLY A 29 -10.71 15.88 -4.73
C GLY A 29 -9.69 15.59 -3.62
N PHE A 30 -9.16 14.37 -3.55
CA PHE A 30 -8.09 14.03 -2.61
C PHE A 30 -6.78 14.74 -2.93
N ALA A 31 -6.42 14.86 -4.21
CA ALA A 31 -5.22 15.58 -4.63
C ALA A 31 -5.30 17.08 -4.25
N GLY A 32 -6.48 17.69 -4.44
CA GLY A 32 -6.75 19.08 -4.00
C GLY A 32 -6.62 19.23 -2.49
N ALA A 33 -7.23 18.35 -1.71
CA ALA A 33 -7.15 18.36 -0.25
C ALA A 33 -5.70 18.15 0.27
N LEU A 34 -4.91 17.30 -0.39
CA LEU A 34 -3.50 17.10 -0.03
C LEU A 34 -2.66 18.35 -0.28
N ALA A 35 -2.96 19.14 -1.31
CA ALA A 35 -2.24 20.37 -1.62
C ALA A 35 -2.39 21.45 -0.52
N GLU A 36 -3.44 21.37 0.30
CA GLU A 36 -3.69 22.26 1.43
C GLU A 36 -3.07 21.79 2.75
N THR A 37 -2.33 20.69 2.73
CA THR A 37 -1.71 20.08 3.93
C THR A 37 -0.20 20.04 3.82
N ASP A 38 0.48 19.79 4.95
CA ASP A 38 1.93 19.54 4.98
C ASP A 38 2.30 18.13 4.42
N VAL A 39 1.35 17.43 3.81
CA VAL A 39 1.55 16.12 3.20
C VAL A 39 2.01 16.28 1.76
N HIS A 40 3.23 15.86 1.49
CA HIS A 40 3.80 15.94 0.14
C HIS A 40 3.57 14.62 -0.61
N GLN A 41 2.96 14.71 -1.79
CA GLN A 41 2.92 13.60 -2.73
C GLN A 41 4.24 13.55 -3.49
N VAL A 42 4.98 12.45 -3.36
CA VAL A 42 6.21 12.21 -4.10
C VAL A 42 5.96 11.11 -5.12
N LEU A 43 6.11 11.45 -6.38
CA LEU A 43 6.09 10.47 -7.47
C LEU A 43 7.50 9.89 -7.60
N ALA A 44 7.69 8.68 -7.08
CA ALA A 44 8.96 7.99 -7.15
C ALA A 44 8.85 6.75 -8.06
N PRO A 45 9.89 6.40 -8.80
CA PRO A 45 9.89 5.24 -9.70
C PRO A 45 9.81 3.89 -8.96
N GLY A 46 9.90 3.89 -7.64
CA GLY A 46 9.78 2.70 -6.80
C GLY A 46 9.70 3.04 -5.32
N LEU A 47 9.09 2.14 -4.56
CA LEU A 47 9.09 2.19 -3.11
C LEU A 47 10.22 1.30 -2.60
N ASP A 48 11.24 1.89 -2.01
CA ASP A 48 12.27 1.19 -1.25
C ASP A 48 11.91 1.25 0.25
N VAL A 49 11.30 0.16 0.74
CA VAL A 49 10.87 0.07 2.13
C VAL A 49 12.05 0.02 3.10
N ARG A 50 13.21 -0.55 2.69
CA ARG A 50 14.41 -0.62 3.51
C ARG A 50 14.94 0.80 3.78
N SER A 51 15.14 1.57 2.74
CA SER A 51 15.60 2.97 2.85
C SER A 51 14.62 3.82 3.65
N ALA A 52 13.31 3.61 3.46
CA ALA A 52 12.30 4.33 4.24
C ALA A 52 12.38 4.00 5.74
N LEU A 53 12.53 2.73 6.11
CA LEU A 53 12.69 2.30 7.50
C LEU A 53 13.98 2.85 8.12
N GLN A 54 15.09 2.81 7.40
CA GLN A 54 16.38 3.38 7.85
C GLN A 54 16.32 4.89 8.06
N ALA A 55 15.54 5.59 7.24
CA ALA A 55 15.28 7.02 7.40
C ALA A 55 14.28 7.35 8.53
N GLY A 56 13.83 6.34 9.30
CA GLY A 56 12.93 6.49 10.44
C GLY A 56 11.45 6.58 10.08
N PHE A 57 11.09 6.31 8.84
CA PHE A 57 9.69 6.22 8.44
C PHE A 57 9.07 4.85 8.77
N ARG A 58 7.75 4.84 8.86
CA ARG A 58 6.94 3.62 8.95
C ARG A 58 6.05 3.56 7.71
N PRO A 59 6.39 2.73 6.72
CA PRO A 59 5.61 2.64 5.48
C PRO A 59 4.31 1.88 5.71
N VAL A 60 3.19 2.50 5.35
CA VAL A 60 1.89 1.83 5.17
C VAL A 60 1.74 1.61 3.67
N VAL A 61 1.73 0.37 3.23
CA VAL A 61 1.85 0.00 1.82
C VAL A 61 0.55 -0.63 1.33
N LEU A 62 0.11 -0.21 0.14
CA LEU A 62 -1.00 -0.84 -0.55
C LEU A 62 -0.54 -2.16 -1.17
N ILE A 63 -1.24 -3.25 -0.83
CA ILE A 63 -1.00 -4.59 -1.37
C ILE A 63 -2.27 -5.21 -1.92
N SER A 64 -2.12 -6.23 -2.75
CA SER A 64 -3.22 -7.14 -3.07
C SER A 64 -3.34 -8.19 -1.96
N SER A 65 -4.52 -8.31 -1.36
CA SER A 65 -4.79 -9.31 -0.32
C SER A 65 -4.85 -10.75 -0.86
N TYR A 66 -4.70 -10.95 -2.17
CA TYR A 66 -4.87 -12.25 -2.82
C TYR A 66 -4.06 -13.39 -2.18
N ARG A 67 -2.86 -13.09 -1.70
CA ARG A 67 -2.01 -14.10 -1.04
C ARG A 67 -2.51 -14.52 0.32
N PHE A 68 -3.20 -13.63 1.03
CA PHE A 68 -3.76 -13.91 2.35
C PHE A 68 -5.15 -14.53 2.28
N THR A 69 -6.01 -14.00 1.39
CA THR A 69 -7.44 -14.30 1.39
C THR A 69 -7.94 -14.99 0.13
N ARG A 70 -7.10 -15.12 -0.91
CA ARG A 70 -7.46 -15.54 -2.28
C ARG A 70 -8.42 -14.58 -2.98
N LEU A 71 -8.72 -13.44 -2.40
CA LEU A 71 -9.53 -12.38 -2.99
C LEU A 71 -8.62 -11.27 -3.51
N LYS A 72 -8.86 -10.83 -4.74
CA LYS A 72 -8.14 -9.69 -5.33
C LYS A 72 -8.75 -8.38 -4.85
N ALA A 73 -8.41 -7.98 -3.64
CA ALA A 73 -8.84 -6.73 -3.05
C ALA A 73 -7.62 -5.88 -2.66
N PRO A 74 -7.70 -4.55 -2.83
CA PRO A 74 -6.71 -3.64 -2.27
C PRO A 74 -6.75 -3.73 -0.74
N HIS A 75 -5.56 -3.74 -0.12
CA HIS A 75 -5.44 -3.83 1.34
C HIS A 75 -4.21 -3.05 1.80
N TRP A 76 -4.34 -2.31 2.88
CA TRP A 76 -3.24 -1.54 3.46
C TRP A 76 -2.61 -2.30 4.62
N ILE A 77 -1.29 -2.41 4.59
CA ILE A 77 -0.49 -3.07 5.63
C ILE A 77 0.64 -2.16 6.11
N LEU A 78 1.05 -2.31 7.35
CA LEU A 78 2.19 -1.60 7.91
C LEU A 78 3.45 -2.44 7.74
N VAL A 79 4.51 -1.86 7.17
CA VAL A 79 5.84 -2.46 7.16
C VAL A 79 6.56 -2.09 8.45
N THR A 80 6.95 -3.11 9.23
CA THR A 80 7.57 -2.96 10.55
C THR A 80 9.05 -3.23 10.58
N GLY A 81 9.56 -3.97 9.60
CA GLY A 81 10.97 -4.32 9.48
C GLY A 81 11.33 -4.88 8.11
N CYS A 82 12.62 -4.99 7.88
CA CYS A 82 13.17 -5.54 6.64
C CYS A 82 14.60 -6.03 6.90
N ASP A 83 14.91 -7.26 6.54
CA ASP A 83 16.25 -7.82 6.51
C ASP A 83 16.63 -8.28 5.08
N ASP A 84 17.62 -9.13 4.92
CA ASP A 84 18.08 -9.56 3.60
C ASP A 84 17.15 -10.60 2.95
N GLU A 85 16.33 -11.30 3.73
CA GLU A 85 15.44 -12.36 3.25
C GLU A 85 13.99 -11.91 3.21
N PHE A 86 13.54 -11.11 4.21
CA PHE A 86 12.14 -10.83 4.44
C PHE A 86 11.85 -9.35 4.63
N VAL A 87 10.61 -8.98 4.30
CA VAL A 87 9.90 -7.79 4.76
C VAL A 87 8.89 -8.23 5.80
N TYR A 88 8.87 -7.58 6.95
CA TYR A 88 7.97 -7.91 8.06
C TYR A 88 6.76 -6.98 8.06
N LEU A 89 5.57 -7.56 8.13
CA LEU A 89 4.31 -6.86 7.96
C LEU A 89 3.44 -6.97 9.21
N HIS A 90 2.70 -5.90 9.49
CA HIS A 90 1.52 -5.97 10.35
C HIS A 90 0.27 -5.81 9.50
N ASP A 91 -0.63 -6.79 9.63
CA ASP A 91 -1.92 -6.79 8.96
C ASP A 91 -2.99 -6.28 9.94
N PRO A 92 -3.69 -5.17 9.66
CA PRO A 92 -4.74 -4.67 10.55
C PRO A 92 -6.01 -5.53 10.54
N ASP A 93 -6.14 -6.48 9.61
CA ASP A 93 -7.32 -7.32 9.43
C ASP A 93 -7.35 -8.49 10.42
N VAL A 94 -7.81 -8.21 11.64
CA VAL A 94 -8.06 -9.21 12.68
C VAL A 94 -9.46 -9.78 12.48
N ASP A 95 -9.61 -11.10 12.38
CA ASP A 95 -10.89 -11.78 12.17
C ASP A 95 -11.09 -12.90 13.19
N HIS A 96 -11.72 -12.58 14.28
CA HIS A 96 -12.02 -13.54 15.35
C HIS A 96 -12.94 -14.68 14.89
N SER A 97 -13.79 -14.46 13.90
CA SER A 97 -14.69 -15.49 13.35
C SER A 97 -13.91 -16.59 12.62
N ARG A 98 -12.73 -16.25 12.07
CA ARG A 98 -11.80 -17.16 11.43
C ARG A 98 -10.61 -17.55 12.33
N GLN A 99 -10.72 -17.27 13.64
CA GLN A 99 -9.67 -17.51 14.63
C GLN A 99 -8.34 -16.75 14.33
N LYS A 100 -8.38 -15.74 13.49
CA LYS A 100 -7.24 -14.87 13.20
C LYS A 100 -7.14 -13.82 14.31
N ARG A 101 -6.18 -13.99 15.20
CA ARG A 101 -5.94 -13.15 16.37
C ARG A 101 -4.93 -12.05 16.05
N ILE A 102 -4.79 -11.09 16.95
CA ILE A 102 -3.82 -9.99 16.83
C ILE A 102 -2.38 -10.52 16.61
N LEU A 103 -1.98 -11.56 17.32
CA LEU A 103 -0.64 -12.16 17.15
C LEU A 103 -0.42 -12.77 15.78
N ASP A 104 -1.48 -13.31 15.16
CA ASP A 104 -1.42 -13.88 13.82
C ASP A 104 -1.29 -12.80 12.73
N CYS A 105 -1.41 -11.53 13.11
CA CYS A 105 -1.36 -10.37 12.24
C CYS A 105 -0.07 -9.55 12.41
N GLN A 106 0.83 -9.95 13.30
CA GLN A 106 2.04 -9.19 13.65
C GLN A 106 3.30 -9.87 13.14
N HIS A 107 4.25 -9.05 12.66
CA HIS A 107 5.57 -9.49 12.20
C HIS A 107 5.53 -10.65 11.19
N LEU A 108 4.55 -10.61 10.29
CA LEU A 108 4.41 -11.61 9.23
C LEU A 108 5.59 -11.52 8.28
N PRO A 109 6.44 -12.55 8.15
CA PRO A 109 7.55 -12.54 7.22
C PRO A 109 7.05 -12.81 5.80
N VAL A 110 7.40 -11.94 4.87
CA VAL A 110 7.12 -12.08 3.45
C VAL A 110 8.42 -11.88 2.68
N SER A 111 8.77 -12.82 1.80
CA SER A 111 9.99 -12.67 1.00
C SER A 111 9.94 -11.40 0.14
N HIS A 112 11.11 -10.81 -0.16
CA HIS A 112 11.19 -9.60 -1.00
C HIS A 112 10.47 -9.77 -2.35
N ALA A 113 10.64 -10.93 -2.99
CA ALA A 113 10.02 -11.22 -4.28
C ALA A 113 8.48 -11.24 -4.18
N GLU A 114 7.95 -11.81 -3.10
CA GLU A 114 6.50 -11.86 -2.89
C GLU A 114 5.95 -10.49 -2.50
N PHE A 115 6.64 -9.74 -1.65
CA PHE A 115 6.28 -8.37 -1.31
C PHE A 115 6.21 -7.48 -2.55
N GLN A 116 7.16 -7.60 -3.47
CA GLN A 116 7.14 -6.87 -4.74
C GLN A 116 5.93 -7.23 -5.60
N ARG A 117 5.53 -8.50 -5.64
CA ARG A 117 4.33 -8.93 -6.37
C ARG A 117 3.05 -8.40 -5.74
N MET A 118 2.94 -8.50 -4.41
CA MET A 118 1.76 -8.06 -3.66
C MET A 118 1.55 -6.55 -3.75
N SER A 119 2.64 -5.78 -3.71
CA SER A 119 2.61 -4.31 -3.72
C SER A 119 2.57 -3.69 -5.12
N SER A 120 2.36 -4.49 -6.17
CA SER A 120 2.33 -4.01 -7.55
C SER A 120 0.96 -4.20 -8.17
N PHE A 121 0.36 -3.13 -8.70
CA PHE A 121 -0.98 -3.11 -9.25
C PHE A 121 -1.01 -2.74 -10.73
N GLY A 122 -1.96 -3.36 -11.44
CA GLY A 122 -2.23 -3.07 -12.84
C GLY A 122 -1.09 -3.46 -13.79
N ARG A 123 -1.25 -3.13 -15.06
CA ARG A 123 -0.26 -3.40 -16.11
C ARG A 123 1.02 -2.58 -15.93
N GLN A 124 0.89 -1.38 -15.37
CA GLN A 124 1.99 -0.45 -15.12
C GLN A 124 2.77 -0.77 -13.84
N ARG A 125 2.34 -1.80 -13.08
CA ARG A 125 2.94 -2.21 -11.82
C ARG A 125 3.08 -1.05 -10.81
N VAL A 126 2.04 -0.23 -10.73
CA VAL A 126 2.01 0.92 -9.84
C VAL A 126 2.07 0.47 -8.38
N ARG A 127 2.79 1.23 -7.57
CA ARG A 127 2.92 1.02 -6.12
C ARG A 127 2.47 2.26 -5.38
N ALA A 128 1.85 2.08 -4.23
CA ALA A 128 1.46 3.18 -3.36
C ALA A 128 1.85 2.90 -1.92
N ALA A 129 2.32 3.93 -1.25
CA ALA A 129 2.60 3.88 0.17
C ALA A 129 2.38 5.25 0.82
N VAL A 130 2.02 5.22 2.10
CA VAL A 130 2.02 6.37 3.00
C VAL A 130 3.20 6.20 3.94
N LEU A 131 4.12 7.17 3.96
CA LEU A 131 5.27 7.15 4.85
C LEU A 131 4.96 8.00 6.09
N LEU A 132 4.85 7.34 7.23
CA LEU A 132 4.61 7.99 8.52
C LEU A 132 5.94 8.19 9.25
N ARG A 133 6.13 9.34 9.86
CA ARG A 133 7.26 9.61 10.75
C ARG A 133 6.70 9.89 12.13
N GLY A 134 7.22 9.20 13.15
CA GLY A 134 6.95 9.56 14.53
C GLY A 134 7.55 10.93 14.86
N ARG A 135 6.90 11.64 15.75
CA ARG A 135 7.43 12.87 16.35
C ARG A 135 8.52 12.54 17.34
#